data_3577b8c0096b62c9846b884c1d4d851f
#
_entry.id   3577b8c0096b62c9846b884c1d4d851f
#
_cell.length_a   1.000
_cell.length_b   1.000
_cell.length_c   1.000
_cell.angle_alpha   90.00
_cell.angle_beta   90.00
_cell.angle_gamma   90.00
#
_symmetry.space_group_name_H-M   'P 1'
#
loop_
_entity.id
_entity.type
_entity.pdbx_description
1 polymer ?
#
loop_
_entity_poly.entity_id
_entity_poly.type
_entity_poly.pdbx_seq_one_letter_code
_entity_poly.pdbx_strand_id
1 'polypeptide(L)'
;MTLKQILQIRNVRCFLMFRSSYFARFYYPVFTLLYLDYGLTLSQFAMLNVVWAATIVLAEVPSGAFADTLGRKRLVVLSSIVMFIEIAMIAFVPTGNPTFVFIVFLINRVLSGLAMALASGADEALAYDTLKEQGKEDLWPRVLQIQLRLSSSIGIVVTLLGAAMYDVNFMASVYHFLGFAEPESTQDIMRIPVYATLFVAMIAIYSAFSMREAKKVIPSNSSKLASTMESMKLTLNTAKWVLSTPYVLFILLYYSLFEHTSRMFLTMNSQYYRAIDIPIIYFGFIGAGISVLQIMLAGQSRRLAESMAPKTFIAIMGVASMATYYWISLGWSIYGVIPALILIFIIMTMNIFISYHLNKKTESHNRATVLSFKGLMFNLGYGSIGILYAYYYKLISQNYTQKQIAQHIDFIASLSSFFYYFTFLFIAISVFFYFKDKKQTIF
;
A
#
# COMPACT_ATOMS: atom_id res chain seq x y z
N MET A 1 19.70 24.67 -8.29
CA MET A 1 19.36 25.19 -6.92
C MET A 1 19.83 24.24 -5.85
N THR A 2 20.30 24.76 -4.69
CA THR A 2 20.66 23.94 -3.52
C THR A 2 19.41 23.41 -2.81
N LEU A 3 19.57 22.38 -1.97
CA LEU A 3 18.47 21.84 -1.12
C LEU A 3 17.82 22.97 -0.29
N LYS A 4 18.64 23.85 0.29
CA LYS A 4 18.16 25.00 1.09
C LYS A 4 17.24 25.93 0.29
N GLN A 5 17.55 26.20 -0.96
CA GLN A 5 16.72 27.05 -1.83
C GLN A 5 15.39 26.37 -2.21
N ILE A 6 15.37 25.06 -2.41
CA ILE A 6 14.13 24.30 -2.68
C ILE A 6 13.22 24.33 -1.45
N LEU A 7 13.77 24.15 -0.25
CA LEU A 7 13.03 24.18 1.01
C LEU A 7 12.51 25.57 1.41
N GLN A 8 12.99 26.64 0.78
CA GLN A 8 12.44 28.00 0.93
C GLN A 8 11.07 28.14 0.24
N ILE A 9 10.76 27.30 -0.75
CA ILE A 9 9.45 27.30 -1.41
C ILE A 9 8.44 26.68 -0.45
N ARG A 10 7.54 27.49 0.10
CA ARG A 10 6.62 27.09 1.19
C ARG A 10 5.84 25.82 0.88
N ASN A 11 5.13 25.74 -0.26
CA ASN A 11 4.32 24.58 -0.59
C ASN A 11 5.16 23.33 -0.84
N VAL A 12 6.37 23.45 -1.40
CA VAL A 12 7.28 22.30 -1.55
C VAL A 12 7.72 21.77 -0.19
N ARG A 13 8.10 22.65 0.74
CA ARG A 13 8.44 22.25 2.11
C ARG A 13 7.26 21.60 2.82
N CYS A 14 6.08 22.21 2.74
CA CYS A 14 4.86 21.63 3.33
C CYS A 14 4.47 20.29 2.71
N PHE A 15 4.63 20.12 1.40
CA PHE A 15 4.43 18.85 0.70
C PHE A 15 5.38 17.77 1.22
N LEU A 16 6.66 18.06 1.33
CA LEU A 16 7.64 17.10 1.86
C LEU A 16 7.32 16.70 3.30
N MET A 17 6.98 17.66 4.16
CA MET A 17 6.57 17.39 5.54
C MET A 17 5.26 16.59 5.60
N PHE A 18 4.24 17.00 4.84
CA PHE A 18 2.96 16.32 4.77
C PHE A 18 3.14 14.87 4.34
N ARG A 19 3.78 14.64 3.18
CA ARG A 19 3.96 13.29 2.60
C ARG A 19 4.71 12.37 3.56
N SER A 20 5.80 12.88 4.15
CA SER A 20 6.60 12.10 5.10
C SER A 20 5.84 11.76 6.38
N SER A 21 5.08 12.71 6.95
CA SER A 21 4.30 12.48 8.17
C SER A 21 3.02 11.66 7.91
N TYR A 22 2.38 11.84 6.76
CA TYR A 22 1.16 11.11 6.39
C TYR A 22 1.39 9.60 6.27
N PHE A 23 2.55 9.19 5.78
CA PHE A 23 2.91 7.77 5.62
C PHE A 23 3.75 7.19 6.77
N ALA A 24 4.13 7.99 7.76
CA ALA A 24 4.88 7.54 8.93
C ALA A 24 3.96 6.83 9.94
N ARG A 25 3.68 5.55 9.71
CA ARG A 25 2.78 4.72 10.53
C ARG A 25 3.60 3.76 11.38
N PHE A 26 3.83 4.08 12.65
CA PHE A 26 4.62 3.27 13.58
C PHE A 26 4.04 1.87 13.82
N TYR A 27 2.74 1.67 13.67
CA TYR A 27 2.11 0.35 13.82
C TYR A 27 2.16 -0.52 12.55
N TYR A 28 2.69 -0.04 11.42
CA TYR A 28 2.75 -0.85 10.18
C TYR A 28 3.63 -2.10 10.30
N PRO A 29 4.78 -2.11 11.00
CA PRO A 29 5.55 -3.34 11.18
C PRO A 29 4.78 -4.47 11.85
N VAL A 30 3.78 -4.11 12.67
CA VAL A 30 2.94 -5.02 13.45
C VAL A 30 1.46 -4.95 13.03
N PHE A 31 1.19 -4.52 11.80
CA PHE A 31 -0.13 -4.13 11.34
C PHE A 31 -1.21 -5.19 11.56
N THR A 32 -0.97 -6.42 11.10
CA THR A 32 -1.92 -7.52 11.30
C THR A 32 -2.03 -7.91 12.76
N LEU A 33 -0.88 -7.98 13.47
CA LEU A 33 -0.85 -8.34 14.88
C LEU A 33 -1.69 -7.39 15.72
N LEU A 34 -1.58 -6.09 15.48
CA LEU A 34 -2.37 -5.08 16.17
C LEU A 34 -3.88 -5.39 16.09
N TYR A 35 -4.39 -5.75 14.91
CA TYR A 35 -5.79 -6.09 14.71
C TYR A 35 -6.19 -7.38 15.45
N LEU A 36 -5.34 -8.39 15.39
CA LEU A 36 -5.57 -9.67 16.09
C LEU A 36 -5.54 -9.47 17.61
N ASP A 37 -4.60 -8.66 18.10
CA ASP A 37 -4.45 -8.40 19.54
C ASP A 37 -5.58 -7.49 20.08
N TYR A 38 -6.32 -6.77 19.23
CA TYR A 38 -7.61 -6.16 19.55
C TYR A 38 -8.78 -7.17 19.61
N GLY A 39 -8.53 -8.46 19.32
CA GLY A 39 -9.52 -9.54 19.35
C GLY A 39 -10.23 -9.80 18.03
N LEU A 40 -9.75 -9.24 16.91
CA LEU A 40 -10.29 -9.54 15.60
C LEU A 40 -9.71 -10.86 15.06
N THR A 41 -10.51 -11.58 14.28
CA THR A 41 -10.03 -12.76 13.55
C THR A 41 -9.30 -12.35 12.28
N LEU A 42 -8.43 -13.23 11.75
CA LEU A 42 -7.74 -13.00 10.50
C LEU A 42 -8.70 -12.86 9.31
N SER A 43 -9.83 -13.58 9.32
CA SER A 43 -10.91 -13.42 8.33
C SER A 43 -11.53 -12.03 8.39
N GLN A 44 -11.81 -11.50 9.59
CA GLN A 44 -12.29 -10.13 9.77
C GLN A 44 -11.26 -9.10 9.30
N PHE A 45 -9.98 -9.30 9.63
CA PHE A 45 -8.89 -8.46 9.14
C PHE A 45 -8.83 -8.41 7.62
N ALA A 46 -8.92 -9.57 6.94
CA ALA A 46 -8.95 -9.62 5.48
C ALA A 46 -10.17 -8.87 4.91
N MET A 47 -11.37 -9.06 5.46
CA MET A 47 -12.58 -8.33 5.04
C MET A 47 -12.49 -6.83 5.26
N LEU A 48 -11.87 -6.37 6.36
CA LEU A 48 -11.62 -4.95 6.61
C LEU A 48 -10.71 -4.33 5.52
N ASN A 49 -9.73 -5.06 5.03
CA ASN A 49 -8.88 -4.59 3.92
C ASN A 49 -9.64 -4.59 2.58
N VAL A 50 -10.62 -5.49 2.38
CA VAL A 50 -11.55 -5.42 1.23
C VAL A 50 -12.37 -4.13 1.27
N VAL A 51 -12.91 -3.78 2.43
CA VAL A 51 -13.69 -2.53 2.61
C VAL A 51 -12.82 -1.30 2.31
N TRP A 52 -11.57 -1.30 2.78
CA TRP A 52 -10.61 -0.23 2.48
C TRP A 52 -10.35 -0.10 0.97
N ALA A 53 -10.11 -1.22 0.26
CA ALA A 53 -9.89 -1.22 -1.18
C ALA A 53 -11.13 -0.76 -1.96
N ALA A 54 -12.32 -1.24 -1.58
CA ALA A 54 -13.58 -0.82 -2.18
C ALA A 54 -13.83 0.68 -1.99
N THR A 55 -13.53 1.21 -0.80
CA THR A 55 -13.67 2.65 -0.52
C THR A 55 -12.74 3.48 -1.42
N ILE A 56 -11.50 3.06 -1.63
CA ILE A 56 -10.59 3.75 -2.56
C ILE A 56 -11.16 3.75 -3.97
N VAL A 57 -11.58 2.58 -4.47
CA VAL A 57 -12.16 2.45 -5.81
C VAL A 57 -13.35 3.39 -6.01
N LEU A 58 -14.25 3.47 -5.03
CA LEU A 58 -15.43 4.31 -5.09
C LEU A 58 -15.13 5.81 -4.92
N ALA A 59 -14.11 6.15 -4.13
CA ALA A 59 -13.80 7.54 -3.79
C ALA A 59 -12.78 8.19 -4.75
N GLU A 60 -11.96 7.44 -5.47
CA GLU A 60 -10.85 7.96 -6.29
C GLU A 60 -11.34 8.88 -7.42
N VAL A 61 -12.39 8.46 -8.15
CA VAL A 61 -12.94 9.29 -9.23
C VAL A 61 -13.66 10.55 -8.69
N PRO A 62 -14.53 10.47 -7.67
CA PRO A 62 -15.12 11.67 -7.07
C PRO A 62 -14.10 12.63 -6.46
N SER A 63 -13.02 12.12 -5.82
CA SER A 63 -11.99 12.96 -5.21
C SER A 63 -11.26 13.82 -6.23
N GLY A 64 -10.98 13.30 -7.42
CA GLY A 64 -10.41 14.08 -8.53
C GLY A 64 -11.31 15.25 -8.93
N ALA A 65 -12.61 15.01 -9.12
CA ALA A 65 -13.58 16.07 -9.42
C ALA A 65 -13.71 17.11 -8.30
N PHE A 66 -13.61 16.67 -7.03
CA PHE A 66 -13.57 17.58 -5.87
C PHE A 66 -12.29 18.41 -5.83
N ALA A 67 -11.15 17.88 -6.26
CA ALA A 67 -9.91 18.64 -6.36
C ALA A 67 -10.06 19.86 -7.28
N ASP A 68 -10.73 19.67 -8.40
CA ASP A 68 -10.95 20.74 -9.38
C ASP A 68 -11.97 21.78 -8.93
N THR A 69 -12.97 21.39 -8.13
CA THR A 69 -14.08 22.26 -7.72
C THR A 69 -13.86 22.92 -6.36
N LEU A 70 -13.42 22.19 -5.36
CA LEU A 70 -13.20 22.67 -3.98
C LEU A 70 -11.81 23.27 -3.79
N GLY A 71 -10.85 22.91 -4.64
CA GLY A 71 -9.46 23.26 -4.53
C GLY A 71 -8.62 22.17 -3.87
N ARG A 72 -7.38 22.03 -4.33
CA ARG A 72 -6.46 20.96 -3.93
C ARG A 72 -6.07 21.04 -2.45
N LYS A 73 -5.78 22.24 -1.96
CA LYS A 73 -5.45 22.47 -0.55
C LYS A 73 -6.55 21.95 0.38
N ARG A 74 -7.82 22.23 0.08
CA ARG A 74 -8.94 21.80 0.93
C ARG A 74 -9.03 20.28 1.02
N LEU A 75 -8.74 19.57 -0.07
CA LEU A 75 -8.71 18.11 -0.07
C LEU A 75 -7.56 17.56 0.77
N VAL A 76 -6.36 18.13 0.65
CA VAL A 76 -5.21 17.72 1.48
C VAL A 76 -5.48 17.96 2.96
N VAL A 77 -6.11 19.09 3.33
CA VAL A 77 -6.52 19.37 4.71
C VAL A 77 -7.57 18.36 5.18
N LEU A 78 -8.63 18.14 4.38
CA LEU A 78 -9.68 17.17 4.72
C LEU A 78 -9.11 15.75 4.89
N SER A 79 -8.24 15.32 3.96
CA SER A 79 -7.54 14.04 4.05
C SER A 79 -6.76 13.90 5.35
N SER A 80 -6.01 14.94 5.75
CA SER A 80 -5.21 14.90 7.00
C SER A 80 -6.08 14.83 8.26
N ILE A 81 -7.22 15.52 8.27
CA ILE A 81 -8.18 15.46 9.38
C ILE A 81 -8.84 14.08 9.46
N VAL A 82 -9.32 13.55 8.33
CA VAL A 82 -9.92 12.20 8.28
C VAL A 82 -8.92 11.13 8.70
N MET A 83 -7.65 11.24 8.26
CA MET A 83 -6.56 10.37 8.69
C MET A 83 -6.34 10.44 10.21
N PHE A 84 -6.33 11.63 10.79
CA PHE A 84 -6.18 11.78 12.25
C PHE A 84 -7.32 11.10 13.00
N ILE A 85 -8.57 11.31 12.55
CA ILE A 85 -9.75 10.71 13.17
C ILE A 85 -9.68 9.18 13.10
N GLU A 86 -9.31 8.61 11.93
CA GLU A 86 -9.23 7.15 11.77
C GLU A 86 -8.15 6.51 12.65
N ILE A 87 -7.01 7.19 12.85
CA ILE A 87 -5.96 6.74 13.76
C ILE A 87 -6.42 6.86 15.22
N ALA A 88 -7.10 7.97 15.58
CA ALA A 88 -7.65 8.16 16.91
C ALA A 88 -8.68 7.08 17.28
N MET A 89 -9.47 6.60 16.31
CA MET A 89 -10.40 5.49 16.54
C MET A 89 -9.66 4.21 16.97
N ILE A 90 -8.54 3.87 16.34
CA ILE A 90 -7.72 2.72 16.77
C ILE A 90 -7.09 2.98 18.13
N ALA A 91 -6.57 4.21 18.37
CA ALA A 91 -5.88 4.56 19.60
C ALA A 91 -6.76 4.44 20.84
N PHE A 92 -8.06 4.79 20.72
CA PHE A 92 -8.96 4.95 21.86
C PHE A 92 -10.12 3.94 21.90
N VAL A 93 -10.22 2.99 20.95
CA VAL A 93 -11.27 1.96 21.02
C VAL A 93 -11.10 1.10 22.26
N PRO A 94 -12.16 0.91 23.08
CA PRO A 94 -12.11 0.01 24.23
C PRO A 94 -11.99 -1.45 23.75
N THR A 95 -11.18 -2.24 24.46
CA THR A 95 -11.06 -3.69 24.27
C THR A 95 -12.15 -4.43 25.06
N GLY A 96 -12.38 -5.71 24.76
CA GLY A 96 -13.29 -6.58 25.51
C GLY A 96 -14.62 -6.88 24.84
N ASN A 97 -15.03 -6.11 23.81
CA ASN A 97 -16.19 -6.44 22.98
C ASN A 97 -15.78 -6.58 21.51
N PRO A 98 -15.54 -7.80 21.00
CA PRO A 98 -15.06 -8.02 19.63
C PRO A 98 -15.98 -7.45 18.54
N THR A 99 -17.30 -7.50 18.75
CA THR A 99 -18.26 -6.93 17.79
C THR A 99 -18.14 -5.40 17.72
N PHE A 100 -18.05 -4.73 18.86
CA PHE A 100 -17.84 -3.28 18.89
C PHE A 100 -16.52 -2.88 18.25
N VAL A 101 -15.43 -3.58 18.59
CA VAL A 101 -14.11 -3.38 17.97
C VAL A 101 -14.20 -3.54 16.46
N PHE A 102 -14.85 -4.61 15.97
CA PHE A 102 -15.02 -4.83 14.54
C PHE A 102 -15.74 -3.68 13.84
N ILE A 103 -16.82 -3.15 14.42
CA ILE A 103 -17.58 -2.01 13.86
C ILE A 103 -16.69 -0.75 13.82
N VAL A 104 -15.95 -0.47 14.88
CA VAL A 104 -15.03 0.69 14.92
C VAL A 104 -13.94 0.54 13.85
N PHE A 105 -13.36 -0.63 13.69
CA PHE A 105 -12.36 -0.90 12.66
C PHE A 105 -12.95 -0.88 11.24
N LEU A 106 -14.23 -1.25 11.08
CA LEU A 106 -14.92 -1.12 9.79
C LEU A 106 -15.04 0.36 9.39
N ILE A 107 -15.49 1.22 10.31
CA ILE A 107 -15.55 2.67 10.06
C ILE A 107 -14.14 3.23 9.82
N ASN A 108 -13.15 2.81 10.62
CA ASN A 108 -11.76 3.18 10.40
C ASN A 108 -11.29 2.85 8.98
N ARG A 109 -11.61 1.66 8.44
CA ARG A 109 -11.22 1.27 7.08
C ARG A 109 -11.86 2.12 6.00
N VAL A 110 -13.14 2.49 6.17
CA VAL A 110 -13.82 3.44 5.28
C VAL A 110 -13.14 4.81 5.34
N LEU A 111 -12.89 5.33 6.53
CA LEU A 111 -12.23 6.64 6.70
C LEU A 111 -10.80 6.62 6.15
N SER A 112 -10.04 5.55 6.40
CA SER A 112 -8.68 5.38 5.90
C SER A 112 -8.63 5.33 4.36
N GLY A 113 -9.56 4.60 3.73
CA GLY A 113 -9.71 4.57 2.27
C GLY A 113 -10.09 5.93 1.68
N LEU A 114 -11.01 6.62 2.34
CA LEU A 114 -11.43 7.97 1.95
C LEU A 114 -10.27 8.97 2.07
N ALA A 115 -9.54 8.96 3.20
CA ALA A 115 -8.37 9.82 3.40
C ALA A 115 -7.33 9.62 2.30
N MET A 116 -7.05 8.35 1.94
CA MET A 116 -6.10 8.02 0.87
C MET A 116 -6.57 8.55 -0.48
N ALA A 117 -7.84 8.36 -0.83
CA ALA A 117 -8.40 8.86 -2.09
C ALA A 117 -8.38 10.39 -2.19
N LEU A 118 -8.67 11.10 -1.09
CA LEU A 118 -8.63 12.57 -1.03
C LEU A 118 -7.22 13.15 -1.16
N ALA A 119 -6.20 12.46 -0.64
CA ALA A 119 -4.80 12.88 -0.76
C ALA A 119 -4.24 12.57 -2.14
N SER A 120 -4.75 11.52 -2.82
CA SER A 120 -4.20 10.99 -4.06
C SER A 120 -4.09 12.07 -5.15
N GLY A 121 -2.86 12.40 -5.52
CA GLY A 121 -2.55 13.39 -6.55
C GLY A 121 -2.78 14.86 -6.16
N ALA A 122 -3.58 15.17 -5.14
CA ALA A 122 -3.88 16.54 -4.75
C ALA A 122 -2.67 17.25 -4.11
N ASP A 123 -1.91 16.54 -3.29
CA ASP A 123 -0.71 17.05 -2.63
C ASP A 123 0.44 17.29 -3.62
N GLU A 124 0.69 16.34 -4.52
CA GLU A 124 1.70 16.45 -5.57
C GLU A 124 1.36 17.58 -6.55
N ALA A 125 0.12 17.61 -6.99
CA ALA A 125 -0.34 18.63 -7.92
C ALA A 125 -0.25 20.04 -7.32
N LEU A 126 -0.57 20.22 -6.03
CA LEU A 126 -0.45 21.51 -5.34
C LEU A 126 1.01 22.01 -5.27
N ALA A 127 1.95 21.09 -4.99
CA ALA A 127 3.37 21.41 -4.97
C ALA A 127 3.92 21.73 -6.38
N TYR A 128 3.52 20.94 -7.38
CA TYR A 128 3.91 21.14 -8.77
C TYR A 128 3.39 22.47 -9.33
N ASP A 129 2.10 22.78 -9.11
CA ASP A 129 1.51 24.05 -9.57
C ASP A 129 2.22 25.26 -8.96
N THR A 130 2.64 25.18 -7.70
CA THR A 130 3.43 26.24 -7.06
C THR A 130 4.79 26.46 -7.73
N LEU A 131 5.45 25.37 -8.15
CA LEU A 131 6.69 25.48 -8.92
C LEU A 131 6.44 26.11 -10.28
N LYS A 132 5.37 25.71 -10.97
CA LYS A 132 4.98 26.23 -12.27
C LYS A 132 4.64 27.72 -12.21
N GLU A 133 3.92 28.18 -11.17
CA GLU A 133 3.66 29.61 -10.93
C GLU A 133 4.93 30.45 -10.78
N GLN A 134 6.03 29.82 -10.30
CA GLN A 134 7.32 30.48 -10.13
C GLN A 134 8.27 30.26 -11.31
N GLY A 135 7.82 29.64 -12.41
CA GLY A 135 8.68 29.29 -13.55
C GLY A 135 9.82 28.32 -13.17
N LYS A 136 9.56 27.39 -12.24
CA LYS A 136 10.55 26.46 -11.67
C LYS A 136 10.11 24.99 -11.78
N GLU A 137 9.25 24.66 -12.71
CA GLU A 137 8.73 23.29 -12.92
C GLU A 137 9.83 22.27 -13.18
N ASP A 138 10.95 22.66 -13.76
CA ASP A 138 12.14 21.81 -13.98
C ASP A 138 12.74 21.26 -12.67
N LEU A 139 12.40 21.85 -11.52
CA LEU A 139 12.82 21.34 -10.21
C LEU A 139 11.99 20.14 -9.71
N TRP A 140 10.84 19.84 -10.33
CA TRP A 140 9.93 18.80 -9.89
C TRP A 140 10.59 17.42 -9.73
N PRO A 141 11.37 16.91 -10.69
CA PRO A 141 12.06 15.64 -10.52
C PRO A 141 12.99 15.61 -9.29
N ARG A 142 13.62 16.72 -8.98
CA ARG A 142 14.49 16.86 -7.81
C ARG A 142 13.69 16.88 -6.50
N VAL A 143 12.53 17.52 -6.49
CA VAL A 143 11.60 17.52 -5.33
C VAL A 143 11.14 16.09 -5.05
N LEU A 144 10.75 15.32 -6.07
CA LEU A 144 10.38 13.91 -5.93
C LEU A 144 11.55 13.06 -5.41
N GLN A 145 12.77 13.32 -5.87
CA GLN A 145 13.96 12.61 -5.37
C GLN A 145 14.20 12.90 -3.88
N ILE A 146 14.05 14.16 -3.45
CA ILE A 146 14.17 14.55 -2.04
C ILE A 146 13.06 13.87 -1.21
N GLN A 147 11.83 13.89 -1.71
CA GLN A 147 10.68 13.24 -1.07
C GLN A 147 10.93 11.73 -0.86
N LEU A 148 11.39 11.04 -1.90
CA LEU A 148 11.69 9.62 -1.81
C LEU A 148 12.78 9.32 -0.76
N ARG A 149 13.88 10.07 -0.77
CA ARG A 149 14.95 9.91 0.22
C ARG A 149 14.47 10.18 1.63
N LEU A 150 13.73 11.26 1.84
CA LEU A 150 13.20 11.64 3.15
C LEU A 150 12.22 10.58 3.67
N SER A 151 11.27 10.15 2.85
CA SER A 151 10.29 9.12 3.22
C SER A 151 10.95 7.77 3.51
N SER A 152 11.98 7.37 2.73
CA SER A 152 12.72 6.14 3.00
C SER A 152 13.49 6.21 4.31
N SER A 153 14.17 7.33 4.59
CA SER A 153 14.90 7.53 5.85
C SER A 153 13.98 7.52 7.07
N ILE A 154 12.86 8.23 6.98
CA ILE A 154 11.83 8.24 8.03
C ILE A 154 11.20 6.85 8.16
N GLY A 155 10.94 6.17 7.05
CA GLY A 155 10.41 4.80 7.04
C GLY A 155 11.29 3.82 7.81
N ILE A 156 12.61 3.90 7.66
CA ILE A 156 13.56 3.07 8.44
C ILE A 156 13.38 3.33 9.95
N VAL A 157 13.38 4.59 10.35
CA VAL A 157 13.21 4.96 11.78
C VAL A 157 11.85 4.50 12.31
N VAL A 158 10.79 4.74 11.54
CA VAL A 158 9.40 4.39 11.91
C VAL A 158 9.22 2.87 12.06
N THR A 159 9.82 2.07 11.16
CA THR A 159 9.71 0.61 11.26
C THR A 159 10.50 0.05 12.45
N LEU A 160 11.70 0.56 12.69
CA LEU A 160 12.51 0.14 13.84
C LEU A 160 11.83 0.49 15.16
N LEU A 161 11.43 1.74 15.33
CA LEU A 161 10.77 2.19 16.56
C LEU A 161 9.40 1.56 16.73
N GLY A 162 8.63 1.40 15.63
CA GLY A 162 7.31 0.81 15.67
C GLY A 162 7.29 -0.63 16.16
N ALA A 163 8.23 -1.46 15.69
CA ALA A 163 8.39 -2.82 16.18
C ALA A 163 8.90 -2.85 17.64
N ALA A 164 9.87 -2.01 17.99
CA ALA A 164 10.40 -1.91 19.35
C ALA A 164 9.31 -1.49 20.35
N MET A 165 8.46 -0.52 20.00
CA MET A 165 7.32 -0.08 20.83
C MET A 165 6.25 -1.16 21.03
N TYR A 166 6.26 -2.23 20.24
CA TYR A 166 5.32 -3.34 20.33
C TYR A 166 5.94 -4.61 20.94
N ASP A 167 7.23 -4.59 21.25
CA ASP A 167 7.95 -5.70 21.89
C ASP A 167 7.93 -5.54 23.40
N VAL A 168 7.29 -6.51 24.11
CA VAL A 168 7.11 -6.45 25.57
C VAL A 168 8.44 -6.42 26.30
N ASN A 169 9.44 -7.20 25.88
CA ASN A 169 10.73 -7.27 26.56
C ASN A 169 11.51 -5.96 26.41
N PHE A 170 11.49 -5.38 25.21
CA PHE A 170 12.12 -4.07 24.98
C PHE A 170 11.43 -2.99 25.80
N MET A 171 10.09 -2.95 25.80
CA MET A 171 9.34 -1.94 26.55
C MET A 171 9.48 -2.12 28.06
N ALA A 172 9.55 -3.36 28.58
CA ALA A 172 9.86 -3.60 29.99
C ALA A 172 11.20 -2.96 30.39
N SER A 173 12.24 -3.13 29.58
CA SER A 173 13.52 -2.48 29.81
C SER A 173 13.45 -0.96 29.81
N VAL A 174 12.64 -0.36 28.91
CA VAL A 174 12.42 1.09 28.87
C VAL A 174 11.67 1.59 30.11
N TYR A 175 10.61 0.88 30.53
CA TYR A 175 9.81 1.22 31.70
C TYR A 175 10.63 1.11 32.98
N HIS A 176 11.42 0.03 33.09
CA HIS A 176 12.38 -0.15 34.20
C HIS A 176 13.36 1.03 34.29
N PHE A 177 13.96 1.40 33.16
CA PHE A 177 14.92 2.53 33.09
C PHE A 177 14.27 3.86 33.51
N LEU A 178 12.98 4.06 33.20
CA LEU A 178 12.22 5.26 33.53
C LEU A 178 11.62 5.21 34.95
N GLY A 179 11.76 4.10 35.69
CA GLY A 179 11.20 3.91 37.02
C GLY A 179 9.69 3.67 37.04
N PHE A 180 9.10 3.21 35.96
CA PHE A 180 7.69 2.82 35.89
C PHE A 180 7.51 1.30 36.10
N ALA A 181 6.27 0.90 36.41
CA ALA A 181 5.92 -0.52 36.45
C ALA A 181 6.06 -1.15 35.06
N GLU A 182 6.72 -2.30 35.00
CA GLU A 182 6.98 -2.98 33.73
C GLU A 182 5.68 -3.53 33.12
N PRO A 183 5.49 -3.46 31.79
CA PRO A 183 4.34 -4.06 31.12
C PRO A 183 4.45 -5.59 31.19
N GLU A 184 3.34 -6.25 31.53
CA GLU A 184 3.29 -7.72 31.64
C GLU A 184 2.84 -8.39 30.34
N SER A 185 2.16 -7.65 29.47
CA SER A 185 1.53 -8.18 28.27
C SER A 185 1.56 -7.22 27.09
N THR A 186 1.32 -7.74 25.89
CA THR A 186 1.13 -6.93 24.69
C THR A 186 -0.03 -5.96 24.82
N GLN A 187 -1.07 -6.30 25.61
CA GLN A 187 -2.24 -5.44 25.82
C GLN A 187 -1.87 -4.09 26.46
N ASP A 188 -0.82 -4.07 27.30
CA ASP A 188 -0.37 -2.86 27.99
C ASP A 188 0.32 -1.86 27.05
N ILE A 189 0.94 -2.36 25.99
CA ILE A 189 1.79 -1.56 25.09
C ILE A 189 1.29 -1.44 23.66
N MET A 190 0.33 -2.26 23.22
CA MET A 190 -0.09 -2.35 21.80
C MET A 190 -0.55 -1.00 21.20
N ARG A 191 -0.97 -0.05 22.05
CA ARG A 191 -1.41 1.28 21.62
C ARG A 191 -0.27 2.29 21.45
N ILE A 192 0.92 2.03 22.01
CA ILE A 192 2.05 2.97 21.99
C ILE A 192 2.44 3.36 20.55
N PRO A 193 2.64 2.42 19.60
CA PRO A 193 2.94 2.80 18.23
C PRO A 193 1.77 3.53 17.53
N VAL A 194 0.52 3.32 17.97
CA VAL A 194 -0.64 4.06 17.46
C VAL A 194 -0.62 5.51 17.99
N TYR A 195 -0.31 5.73 19.27
CA TYR A 195 -0.14 7.07 19.83
C TYR A 195 1.00 7.84 19.17
N ALA A 196 2.14 7.17 18.92
CA ALA A 196 3.23 7.76 18.17
C ALA A 196 2.79 8.18 16.75
N THR A 197 2.00 7.35 16.08
CA THR A 197 1.43 7.66 14.77
C THR A 197 0.45 8.85 14.85
N LEU A 198 -0.38 8.90 15.89
CA LEU A 198 -1.34 10.00 16.11
C LEU A 198 -0.60 11.32 16.32
N PHE A 199 0.52 11.31 17.06
CA PHE A 199 1.37 12.48 17.23
C PHE A 199 1.93 12.98 15.90
N VAL A 200 2.45 12.09 15.07
CA VAL A 200 2.98 12.46 13.73
C VAL A 200 1.87 12.90 12.78
N ALA A 201 0.65 12.37 12.92
CA ALA A 201 -0.51 12.83 12.16
C ALA A 201 -0.85 14.31 12.43
N MET A 202 -0.59 14.84 13.65
CA MET A 202 -0.71 16.29 13.91
C MET A 202 0.26 17.12 13.07
N ILE A 203 1.48 16.61 12.80
CA ILE A 203 2.43 17.27 11.91
C ILE A 203 1.91 17.29 10.48
N ALA A 204 1.25 16.22 10.02
CA ALA A 204 0.61 16.18 8.70
C ALA A 204 -0.53 17.21 8.61
N ILE A 205 -1.38 17.33 9.62
CA ILE A 205 -2.43 18.36 9.70
C ILE A 205 -1.81 19.76 9.63
N TYR A 206 -0.83 20.05 10.48
CA TYR A 206 -0.15 21.35 10.49
C TYR A 206 0.45 21.68 9.11
N SER A 207 1.09 20.70 8.47
CA SER A 207 1.67 20.85 7.15
C SER A 207 0.62 21.15 6.08
N ALA A 208 -0.53 20.44 6.11
CA ALA A 208 -1.65 20.63 5.20
C ALA A 208 -2.26 22.04 5.32
N PHE A 209 -2.54 22.48 6.55
CA PHE A 209 -3.05 23.82 6.81
C PHE A 209 -2.06 24.93 6.37
N SER A 210 -0.76 24.67 6.53
CA SER A 210 0.31 25.59 6.16
C SER A 210 0.50 25.75 4.65
N MET A 211 -0.04 24.84 3.82
CA MET A 211 -0.04 25.00 2.35
C MET A 211 -0.87 26.21 1.93
N ARG A 212 -0.60 26.74 0.74
CA ARG A 212 -1.39 27.80 0.09
C ARG A 212 -1.98 27.24 -1.20
N GLU A 213 -3.24 27.59 -1.48
CA GLU A 213 -3.85 27.24 -2.77
C GLU A 213 -3.06 27.92 -3.89
N ALA A 214 -2.72 27.19 -4.93
CA ALA A 214 -2.13 27.74 -6.13
C ALA A 214 -3.18 28.57 -6.89
N LYS A 215 -2.78 29.63 -7.54
CA LYS A 215 -3.70 30.46 -8.34
C LYS A 215 -4.28 29.60 -9.46
N LYS A 216 -5.61 29.49 -9.52
CA LYS A 216 -6.27 28.74 -10.59
C LYS A 216 -6.02 29.40 -11.94
N VAL A 217 -5.47 28.63 -12.87
CA VAL A 217 -5.33 29.02 -14.30
C VAL A 217 -6.52 28.51 -15.11
N ILE A 218 -7.67 28.22 -14.51
CA ILE A 218 -8.78 27.54 -15.22
C ILE A 218 -10.07 28.35 -15.10
N PRO A 219 -10.68 28.73 -16.21
CA PRO A 219 -12.09 29.07 -16.25
C PRO A 219 -12.89 27.77 -16.33
N SER A 220 -13.49 27.31 -15.23
CA SER A 220 -14.37 26.15 -15.25
C SER A 220 -15.82 26.61 -15.14
N ASN A 221 -16.51 26.66 -16.27
CA ASN A 221 -17.98 26.79 -16.38
C ASN A 221 -18.71 25.45 -16.36
N SER A 222 -18.04 24.33 -16.01
CA SER A 222 -18.69 23.02 -15.94
C SER A 222 -19.33 22.78 -14.57
N SER A 223 -20.53 22.23 -14.53
CA SER A 223 -21.18 21.82 -13.29
C SER A 223 -20.41 20.67 -12.64
N LYS A 224 -20.39 20.62 -11.29
CA LYS A 224 -19.67 19.58 -10.52
C LYS A 224 -20.08 18.15 -10.91
N LEU A 225 -21.35 17.94 -11.24
CA LEU A 225 -21.87 16.65 -11.67
C LEU A 225 -21.40 16.26 -13.07
N ALA A 226 -21.32 17.22 -13.99
CA ALA A 226 -20.84 17.00 -15.35
C ALA A 226 -19.37 16.58 -15.37
N SER A 227 -18.52 17.19 -14.52
CA SER A 227 -17.10 16.84 -14.39
C SER A 227 -16.89 15.41 -13.88
N THR A 228 -17.67 14.96 -12.88
CA THR A 228 -17.59 13.58 -12.35
C THR A 228 -18.06 12.56 -13.39
N MET A 229 -19.15 12.84 -14.06
CA MET A 229 -19.71 11.96 -15.11
C MET A 229 -18.78 11.86 -16.32
N GLU A 230 -18.12 12.94 -16.68
CA GLU A 230 -17.12 12.98 -17.76
C GLU A 230 -15.88 12.15 -17.38
N SER A 231 -15.39 12.26 -16.13
CA SER A 231 -14.29 11.44 -15.61
C SER A 231 -14.64 9.94 -15.59
N MET A 232 -15.87 9.59 -15.18
CA MET A 232 -16.35 8.20 -15.25
C MET A 232 -16.42 7.68 -16.69
N LYS A 233 -16.93 8.49 -17.62
CA LYS A 233 -16.99 8.13 -19.05
C LYS A 233 -15.60 7.96 -19.65
N LEU A 234 -14.65 8.80 -19.25
CA LEU A 234 -13.26 8.69 -19.66
C LEU A 234 -12.63 7.38 -19.15
N THR A 235 -12.87 7.02 -17.87
CA THR A 235 -12.41 5.75 -17.28
C THR A 235 -13.01 4.55 -18.02
N LEU A 236 -14.30 4.58 -18.34
CA LEU A 236 -14.96 3.50 -19.10
C LEU A 236 -14.42 3.37 -20.54
N ASN A 237 -14.18 4.50 -21.22
CA ASN A 237 -13.57 4.50 -22.55
C ASN A 237 -12.14 3.95 -22.52
N THR A 238 -11.37 4.27 -21.48
CA THR A 238 -10.04 3.70 -21.27
C THR A 238 -10.11 2.20 -21.00
N ALA A 239 -11.09 1.74 -20.22
CA ALA A 239 -11.31 0.31 -20.03
C ALA A 239 -11.55 -0.41 -21.36
N LYS A 240 -12.43 0.16 -22.23
CA LYS A 240 -12.66 -0.38 -23.58
C LYS A 240 -11.40 -0.41 -24.41
N TRP A 241 -10.60 0.66 -24.39
CA TRP A 241 -9.33 0.72 -25.10
C TRP A 241 -8.33 -0.31 -24.60
N VAL A 242 -8.19 -0.48 -23.28
CA VAL A 242 -7.34 -1.51 -22.68
C VAL A 242 -7.75 -2.90 -23.13
N LEU A 243 -9.05 -3.21 -23.09
CA LEU A 243 -9.59 -4.51 -23.52
C LEU A 243 -9.39 -4.76 -25.02
N SER A 244 -9.39 -3.70 -25.83
CA SER A 244 -9.17 -3.77 -27.29
C SER A 244 -7.67 -3.76 -27.69
N THR A 245 -6.75 -3.46 -26.73
CA THR A 245 -5.31 -3.42 -26.97
C THR A 245 -4.62 -4.63 -26.34
N PRO A 246 -4.41 -5.75 -27.07
CA PRO A 246 -4.00 -7.02 -26.48
C PRO A 246 -2.68 -6.96 -25.70
N TYR A 247 -1.71 -6.18 -26.16
CA TYR A 247 -0.43 -6.01 -25.46
C TYR A 247 -0.59 -5.29 -24.11
N VAL A 248 -1.40 -4.23 -24.05
CA VAL A 248 -1.66 -3.47 -22.81
C VAL A 248 -2.43 -4.36 -21.83
N LEU A 249 -3.42 -5.08 -22.31
CA LEU A 249 -4.18 -6.04 -21.51
C LEU A 249 -3.28 -7.14 -20.93
N PHE A 250 -2.36 -7.69 -21.75
CA PHE A 250 -1.37 -8.67 -21.33
C PHE A 250 -0.54 -8.14 -20.15
N ILE A 251 0.08 -6.99 -20.31
CA ILE A 251 0.92 -6.38 -19.26
C ILE A 251 0.11 -6.12 -17.98
N LEU A 252 -1.10 -5.57 -18.12
CA LEU A 252 -1.93 -5.19 -16.97
C LEU A 252 -2.47 -6.41 -16.21
N LEU A 253 -2.91 -7.48 -16.89
CA LEU A 253 -3.44 -8.68 -16.23
C LEU A 253 -2.35 -9.41 -15.43
N TYR A 254 -1.19 -9.63 -16.04
CA TYR A 254 -0.09 -10.27 -15.31
C TYR A 254 0.36 -9.40 -14.14
N TYR A 255 0.60 -8.12 -14.37
CA TYR A 255 1.02 -7.25 -13.28
C TYR A 255 -0.03 -7.19 -12.16
N SER A 256 -1.32 -7.12 -12.49
CA SER A 256 -2.38 -7.14 -11.49
C SER A 256 -2.32 -8.43 -10.65
N LEU A 257 -2.09 -9.59 -11.30
CA LEU A 257 -1.94 -10.87 -10.59
C LEU A 257 -0.76 -10.84 -9.60
N PHE A 258 0.41 -10.38 -10.03
CA PHE A 258 1.59 -10.29 -9.16
C PHE A 258 1.34 -9.31 -8.00
N GLU A 259 0.74 -8.18 -8.29
CA GLU A 259 0.55 -7.10 -7.31
C GLU A 259 -0.46 -7.50 -6.25
N HIS A 260 -1.69 -7.90 -6.61
CA HIS A 260 -2.72 -8.14 -5.62
C HIS A 260 -2.45 -9.39 -4.76
N THR A 261 -1.86 -10.45 -5.36
CA THR A 261 -1.50 -11.65 -4.59
C THR A 261 -0.40 -11.34 -3.57
N SER A 262 0.62 -10.63 -4.01
CA SER A 262 1.74 -10.27 -3.14
C SER A 262 1.35 -9.23 -2.10
N ARG A 263 0.53 -8.23 -2.46
CA ARG A 263 0.02 -7.24 -1.52
C ARG A 263 -0.79 -7.90 -0.42
N MET A 264 -1.64 -8.88 -0.75
CA MET A 264 -2.43 -9.60 0.24
C MET A 264 -1.54 -10.33 1.24
N PHE A 265 -0.52 -11.07 0.78
CA PHE A 265 0.44 -11.73 1.65
C PHE A 265 1.23 -10.72 2.50
N LEU A 266 1.79 -9.68 1.88
CA LEU A 266 2.59 -8.66 2.57
C LEU A 266 1.77 -7.85 3.59
N THR A 267 0.47 -7.72 3.38
CA THR A 267 -0.42 -7.10 4.38
C THR A 267 -0.49 -7.96 5.66
N MET A 268 -0.30 -9.28 5.54
CA MET A 268 -0.30 -10.23 6.65
C MET A 268 1.11 -10.62 7.14
N ASN A 269 2.15 -9.94 6.69
CA ASN A 269 3.55 -10.31 6.97
C ASN A 269 3.88 -10.37 8.46
N SER A 270 3.31 -9.48 9.28
CA SER A 270 3.56 -9.50 10.72
C SER A 270 3.01 -10.76 11.39
N GLN A 271 1.81 -11.22 10.98
CA GLN A 271 1.28 -12.49 11.44
C GLN A 271 2.12 -13.68 10.92
N TYR A 272 2.63 -13.58 9.69
CA TYR A 272 3.54 -14.59 9.16
C TYR A 272 4.82 -14.70 9.98
N TYR A 273 5.45 -13.56 10.32
CA TYR A 273 6.66 -13.53 11.12
C TYR A 273 6.42 -14.06 12.53
N ARG A 274 5.28 -13.74 13.15
CA ARG A 274 4.87 -14.35 14.43
C ARG A 274 4.73 -15.87 14.31
N ALA A 275 4.08 -16.34 13.24
CA ALA A 275 3.80 -17.77 13.04
C ALA A 275 5.06 -18.61 12.75
N ILE A 276 6.15 -18.01 12.30
CA ILE A 276 7.46 -18.64 12.11
C ILE A 276 8.46 -18.32 13.23
N ASP A 277 7.95 -17.90 14.39
CA ASP A 277 8.71 -17.64 15.64
C ASP A 277 9.78 -16.55 15.53
N ILE A 278 9.59 -15.53 14.69
CA ILE A 278 10.43 -14.35 14.68
C ILE A 278 10.03 -13.40 15.83
N PRO A 279 10.94 -13.04 16.73
CA PRO A 279 10.66 -12.05 17.78
C PRO A 279 10.27 -10.69 17.19
N ILE A 280 9.28 -10.02 17.80
CA ILE A 280 8.65 -8.80 17.25
C ILE A 280 9.66 -7.69 17.01
N ILE A 281 10.66 -7.55 17.87
CA ILE A 281 11.73 -6.54 17.72
C ILE A 281 12.41 -6.62 16.35
N TYR A 282 12.55 -7.83 15.76
CA TYR A 282 13.20 -8.03 14.46
C TYR A 282 12.34 -7.61 13.28
N PHE A 283 11.01 -7.43 13.44
CA PHE A 283 10.15 -6.95 12.35
C PHE A 283 10.60 -5.56 11.86
N GLY A 284 11.07 -4.72 12.80
CA GLY A 284 11.65 -3.42 12.46
C GLY A 284 12.94 -3.55 11.65
N PHE A 285 13.84 -4.46 12.06
CA PHE A 285 15.09 -4.71 11.33
C PHE A 285 14.83 -5.30 9.94
N ILE A 286 13.87 -6.23 9.81
CA ILE A 286 13.47 -6.78 8.52
C ILE A 286 12.92 -5.65 7.62
N GLY A 287 12.04 -4.80 8.14
CA GLY A 287 11.48 -3.67 7.37
C GLY A 287 12.53 -2.64 6.95
N ALA A 288 13.47 -2.32 7.84
CA ALA A 288 14.60 -1.44 7.54
C ALA A 288 15.52 -2.09 6.48
N GLY A 289 15.84 -3.38 6.64
CA GLY A 289 16.63 -4.14 5.68
C GLY A 289 16.00 -4.20 4.29
N ILE A 290 14.68 -4.38 4.21
CA ILE A 290 13.92 -4.31 2.95
C ILE A 290 14.13 -2.95 2.27
N SER A 291 14.04 -1.85 3.01
CA SER A 291 14.23 -0.50 2.46
C SER A 291 15.63 -0.30 1.89
N VAL A 292 16.65 -0.81 2.58
CA VAL A 292 18.06 -0.80 2.10
C VAL A 292 18.20 -1.66 0.85
N LEU A 293 17.68 -2.89 0.87
CA LEU A 293 17.73 -3.80 -0.29
C LEU A 293 17.03 -3.22 -1.52
N GLN A 294 15.90 -2.56 -1.35
CA GLN A 294 15.20 -1.90 -2.46
C GLN A 294 16.06 -0.82 -3.13
N ILE A 295 16.78 -0.02 -2.34
CA ILE A 295 17.72 0.98 -2.87
C ILE A 295 18.87 0.32 -3.62
N MET A 296 19.46 -0.72 -3.06
CA MET A 296 20.59 -1.44 -3.66
C MET A 296 20.21 -2.18 -4.95
N LEU A 297 19.04 -2.81 -4.97
CA LEU A 297 18.59 -3.66 -6.06
C LEU A 297 17.84 -2.91 -7.17
N ALA A 298 17.52 -1.62 -6.99
CA ALA A 298 16.79 -0.82 -7.97
C ALA A 298 17.45 -0.81 -9.36
N GLY A 299 18.79 -0.76 -9.42
CA GLY A 299 19.55 -0.81 -10.67
C GLY A 299 19.47 -2.17 -11.39
N GLN A 300 19.53 -3.28 -10.64
CA GLN A 300 19.38 -4.63 -11.18
C GLN A 300 17.96 -4.87 -11.67
N SER A 301 16.96 -4.47 -10.89
CA SER A 301 15.54 -4.55 -11.27
C SER A 301 15.25 -3.80 -12.57
N ARG A 302 15.82 -2.60 -12.73
CA ARG A 302 15.70 -1.83 -13.96
C ARG A 302 16.34 -2.55 -15.16
N ARG A 303 17.57 -3.05 -15.00
CA ARG A 303 18.26 -3.81 -16.06
C ARG A 303 17.45 -5.02 -16.50
N LEU A 304 16.95 -5.82 -15.56
CA LEU A 304 16.10 -6.97 -15.85
C LEU A 304 14.83 -6.57 -16.61
N ALA A 305 14.15 -5.51 -16.15
CA ALA A 305 12.91 -5.03 -16.75
C ALA A 305 13.08 -4.48 -18.19
N GLU A 306 14.24 -3.87 -18.50
CA GLU A 306 14.51 -3.23 -19.78
C GLU A 306 15.17 -4.17 -20.80
N SER A 307 15.94 -5.19 -20.35
CA SER A 307 16.76 -6.04 -21.24
C SER A 307 16.03 -7.29 -21.73
N MET A 308 14.97 -7.73 -21.07
CA MET A 308 14.31 -8.99 -21.37
C MET A 308 13.05 -8.80 -22.21
N ALA A 309 12.77 -9.75 -23.11
CA ALA A 309 11.49 -9.81 -23.81
C ALA A 309 10.34 -9.99 -22.79
N PRO A 310 9.19 -9.31 -22.96
CA PRO A 310 8.08 -9.33 -22.01
C PRO A 310 7.58 -10.73 -21.63
N LYS A 311 7.47 -11.63 -22.59
CA LYS A 311 7.05 -13.03 -22.35
C LYS A 311 8.04 -13.77 -21.44
N THR A 312 9.33 -13.67 -21.75
CA THR A 312 10.40 -14.33 -20.98
C THR A 312 10.49 -13.75 -19.58
N PHE A 313 10.43 -12.42 -19.45
CA PHE A 313 10.45 -11.75 -18.14
C PHE A 313 9.31 -12.21 -17.26
N ILE A 314 8.07 -12.19 -17.77
CA ILE A 314 6.86 -12.61 -17.02
C ILE A 314 6.94 -14.10 -16.66
N ALA A 315 7.44 -14.96 -17.58
CA ALA A 315 7.58 -16.39 -17.28
C ALA A 315 8.57 -16.64 -16.12
N ILE A 316 9.74 -15.99 -16.13
CA ILE A 316 10.75 -16.12 -15.07
C ILE A 316 10.18 -15.60 -13.73
N MET A 317 9.58 -14.40 -13.72
CA MET A 317 8.99 -13.85 -12.52
C MET A 317 7.82 -14.71 -12.01
N GLY A 318 7.04 -15.30 -12.93
CA GLY A 318 5.94 -16.21 -12.60
C GLY A 318 6.44 -17.48 -11.90
N VAL A 319 7.42 -18.16 -12.46
CA VAL A 319 8.03 -19.36 -11.86
C VAL A 319 8.68 -19.00 -10.50
N ALA A 320 9.40 -17.88 -10.43
CA ALA A 320 9.98 -17.40 -9.17
C ALA A 320 8.90 -17.13 -8.11
N SER A 321 7.77 -16.53 -8.48
CA SER A 321 6.65 -16.29 -7.55
C SER A 321 6.01 -17.59 -7.08
N MET A 322 5.78 -18.56 -7.97
CA MET A 322 5.25 -19.87 -7.60
C MET A 322 6.16 -20.58 -6.59
N ALA A 323 7.47 -20.63 -6.88
CA ALA A 323 8.45 -21.19 -5.95
C ALA A 323 8.47 -20.46 -4.60
N THR A 324 8.35 -19.13 -4.62
CA THR A 324 8.33 -18.29 -3.43
C THR A 324 7.07 -18.55 -2.58
N TYR A 325 5.86 -18.58 -3.19
CA TYR A 325 4.63 -18.88 -2.46
C TYR A 325 4.61 -20.32 -1.91
N TYR A 326 5.14 -21.27 -2.67
CA TYR A 326 5.32 -22.64 -2.17
C TYR A 326 6.24 -22.66 -0.93
N TRP A 327 7.37 -21.98 -0.99
CA TRP A 327 8.30 -21.88 0.16
C TRP A 327 7.64 -21.19 1.37
N ILE A 328 6.91 -20.11 1.17
CA ILE A 328 6.14 -19.43 2.22
C ILE A 328 5.17 -20.41 2.92
N SER A 329 4.51 -21.27 2.15
CA SER A 329 3.53 -22.23 2.69
C SER A 329 4.13 -23.32 3.57
N LEU A 330 5.46 -23.52 3.50
CA LEU A 330 6.15 -24.50 4.36
C LEU A 330 6.32 -24.00 5.80
N GLY A 331 6.17 -22.69 6.06
CA GLY A 331 6.22 -22.14 7.41
C GLY A 331 7.55 -22.34 8.13
N TRP A 332 8.67 -22.42 7.42
CA TRP A 332 9.97 -22.65 8.05
C TRP A 332 10.36 -21.49 8.98
N SER A 333 10.73 -21.85 10.23
CA SER A 333 11.21 -20.89 11.20
C SER A 333 12.46 -20.17 10.65
N ILE A 334 12.65 -18.88 10.98
CA ILE A 334 13.75 -17.99 10.59
C ILE A 334 13.98 -17.93 9.07
N TYR A 335 14.22 -19.06 8.40
CA TYR A 335 14.45 -19.12 6.94
C TYR A 335 13.24 -18.67 6.11
N GLY A 336 12.03 -18.67 6.69
CA GLY A 336 10.81 -18.16 6.07
C GLY A 336 10.86 -16.63 5.78
N VAL A 337 11.80 -15.89 6.35
CA VAL A 337 12.02 -14.48 6.00
C VAL A 337 12.55 -14.34 4.57
N ILE A 338 13.37 -15.28 4.08
CA ILE A 338 14.00 -15.21 2.76
C ILE A 338 12.95 -15.14 1.62
N PRO A 339 11.95 -16.03 1.53
CA PRO A 339 10.95 -15.94 0.48
C PRO A 339 10.13 -14.64 0.54
N ALA A 340 9.87 -14.07 1.72
CA ALA A 340 9.22 -12.78 1.84
C ALA A 340 10.07 -11.65 1.22
N LEU A 341 11.40 -11.68 1.40
CA LEU A 341 12.33 -10.74 0.75
C LEU A 341 12.37 -10.91 -0.77
N ILE A 342 12.37 -12.18 -1.24
CA ILE A 342 12.32 -12.49 -2.69
C ILE A 342 11.02 -11.93 -3.30
N LEU A 343 9.88 -12.09 -2.64
CA LEU A 343 8.60 -11.58 -3.10
C LEU A 343 8.62 -10.05 -3.25
N ILE A 344 9.22 -9.34 -2.30
CA ILE A 344 9.38 -7.88 -2.36
C ILE A 344 10.26 -7.47 -3.56
N PHE A 345 11.34 -8.20 -3.81
CA PHE A 345 12.18 -7.96 -5.00
C PHE A 345 11.40 -8.18 -6.31
N ILE A 346 10.61 -9.25 -6.38
CA ILE A 346 9.75 -9.54 -7.55
C ILE A 346 8.77 -8.39 -7.78
N ILE A 347 8.06 -7.92 -6.75
CA ILE A 347 7.09 -6.82 -6.87
C ILE A 347 7.78 -5.54 -7.32
N MET A 348 8.92 -5.19 -6.73
CA MET A 348 9.68 -4.00 -7.12
C MET A 348 10.08 -4.07 -8.60
N THR A 349 10.57 -5.23 -9.04
CA THR A 349 11.00 -5.44 -10.44
C THR A 349 9.81 -5.40 -11.39
N MET A 350 8.67 -5.99 -11.01
CA MET A 350 7.41 -5.91 -11.76
C MET A 350 6.87 -4.49 -11.85
N ASN A 351 6.99 -3.67 -10.80
CA ASN A 351 6.59 -2.26 -10.84
C ASN A 351 7.40 -1.45 -11.87
N ILE A 352 8.70 -1.68 -11.94
CA ILE A 352 9.58 -1.04 -12.94
C ILE A 352 9.22 -1.52 -14.34
N PHE A 353 9.02 -2.84 -14.51
CA PHE A 353 8.64 -3.46 -15.78
C PHE A 353 7.34 -2.87 -16.35
N ILE A 354 6.28 -2.81 -15.53
CA ILE A 354 5.00 -2.24 -16.00
C ILE A 354 5.13 -0.76 -16.34
N SER A 355 5.83 0.00 -15.50
CA SER A 355 6.06 1.43 -15.76
C SER A 355 6.76 1.64 -17.09
N TYR A 356 7.80 0.89 -17.37
CA TYR A 356 8.55 0.97 -18.65
C TYR A 356 7.67 0.63 -19.84
N HIS A 357 7.05 -0.56 -19.84
CA HIS A 357 6.30 -1.05 -20.99
C HIS A 357 4.98 -0.31 -21.24
N LEU A 358 4.28 0.08 -20.18
CA LEU A 358 3.03 0.82 -20.29
C LEU A 358 3.27 2.23 -20.83
N ASN A 359 4.29 2.93 -20.31
CA ASN A 359 4.64 4.27 -20.79
C ASN A 359 5.14 4.28 -22.24
N LYS A 360 5.82 3.21 -22.67
CA LYS A 360 6.30 3.09 -24.06
C LYS A 360 5.17 2.92 -25.09
N LYS A 361 4.05 2.30 -24.69
CA LYS A 361 2.93 1.99 -25.58
C LYS A 361 1.73 2.94 -25.43
N THR A 362 1.74 3.81 -24.42
CA THR A 362 0.63 4.75 -24.15
C THR A 362 1.00 6.15 -24.61
N GLU A 363 0.18 6.73 -25.47
CA GLU A 363 0.32 8.10 -25.91
C GLU A 363 0.18 9.09 -24.74
N SER A 364 0.87 10.23 -24.82
CA SER A 364 0.98 11.18 -23.72
C SER A 364 -0.38 11.64 -23.17
N HIS A 365 -1.36 11.86 -24.06
CA HIS A 365 -2.69 12.36 -23.66
C HIS A 365 -3.55 11.30 -22.93
N ASN A 366 -3.31 10.00 -23.16
CA ASN A 366 -4.04 8.90 -22.50
C ASN A 366 -3.34 8.36 -21.25
N ARG A 367 -2.09 8.77 -21.00
CA ARG A 367 -1.23 8.19 -19.96
C ARG A 367 -1.83 8.30 -18.56
N ALA A 368 -2.35 9.46 -18.21
CA ALA A 368 -2.95 9.69 -16.89
C ALA A 368 -4.15 8.75 -16.65
N THR A 369 -5.01 8.59 -17.66
CA THR A 369 -6.22 7.74 -17.56
C THR A 369 -5.86 6.26 -17.49
N VAL A 370 -4.84 5.81 -18.23
CA VAL A 370 -4.33 4.42 -18.17
C VAL A 370 -3.72 4.12 -16.80
N LEU A 371 -3.01 5.07 -16.21
CA LEU A 371 -2.44 4.91 -14.86
C LEU A 371 -3.55 4.88 -13.77
N SER A 372 -4.61 5.67 -13.92
CA SER A 372 -5.78 5.61 -13.04
C SER A 372 -6.49 4.25 -13.17
N PHE A 373 -6.73 3.77 -14.40
CA PHE A 373 -7.31 2.45 -14.66
C PHE A 373 -6.46 1.31 -14.08
N LYS A 374 -5.12 1.43 -14.17
CA LYS A 374 -4.18 0.52 -13.49
C LYS A 374 -4.46 0.46 -11.99
N GLY A 375 -4.57 1.61 -11.31
CA GLY A 375 -4.88 1.71 -9.88
C GLY A 375 -6.21 1.04 -9.52
N LEU A 376 -7.24 1.26 -10.35
CA LEU A 376 -8.55 0.64 -10.21
C LEU A 376 -8.46 -0.90 -10.28
N MET A 377 -7.78 -1.45 -11.30
CA MET A 377 -7.58 -2.89 -11.44
C MET A 377 -6.89 -3.51 -10.23
N PHE A 378 -5.91 -2.82 -9.65
CA PHE A 378 -5.16 -3.31 -8.49
C PHE A 378 -6.02 -3.39 -7.23
N ASN A 379 -6.79 -2.36 -6.96
CA ASN A 379 -7.67 -2.34 -5.79
C ASN A 379 -8.83 -3.33 -5.94
N LEU A 380 -9.36 -3.52 -7.15
CA LEU A 380 -10.35 -4.57 -7.44
C LEU A 380 -9.74 -5.96 -7.26
N GLY A 381 -8.54 -6.22 -7.79
CA GLY A 381 -7.82 -7.49 -7.59
C GLY A 381 -7.56 -7.77 -6.12
N TYR A 382 -7.05 -6.77 -5.38
CA TYR A 382 -6.79 -6.88 -3.95
C TYR A 382 -8.06 -7.13 -3.13
N GLY A 383 -9.16 -6.45 -3.44
CA GLY A 383 -10.46 -6.71 -2.82
C GLY A 383 -10.97 -8.13 -3.12
N SER A 384 -10.83 -8.59 -4.36
CA SER A 384 -11.28 -9.93 -4.77
C SER A 384 -10.51 -11.04 -4.04
N ILE A 385 -9.18 -10.98 -4.02
CA ILE A 385 -8.38 -12.00 -3.28
C ILE A 385 -8.65 -11.91 -1.78
N GLY A 386 -8.91 -10.71 -1.24
CA GLY A 386 -9.25 -10.53 0.17
C GLY A 386 -10.53 -11.25 0.56
N ILE A 387 -11.59 -11.18 -0.27
CA ILE A 387 -12.85 -11.92 -0.06
C ILE A 387 -12.59 -13.44 -0.12
N LEU A 388 -11.88 -13.89 -1.15
CA LEU A 388 -11.57 -15.30 -1.33
C LEU A 388 -10.75 -15.86 -0.17
N TYR A 389 -9.72 -15.12 0.26
CA TYR A 389 -8.89 -15.53 1.38
C TYR A 389 -9.65 -15.52 2.70
N ALA A 390 -10.45 -14.50 2.99
CA ALA A 390 -11.26 -14.44 4.21
C ALA A 390 -12.22 -15.63 4.33
N TYR A 391 -12.87 -15.99 3.22
CA TYR A 391 -13.77 -17.15 3.16
C TYR A 391 -12.99 -18.46 3.30
N TYR A 392 -11.91 -18.65 2.56
CA TYR A 392 -11.06 -19.82 2.63
C TYR A 392 -10.48 -20.03 4.04
N TYR A 393 -9.92 -18.98 4.65
CA TYR A 393 -9.38 -19.05 6.00
C TYR A 393 -10.45 -19.44 7.03
N LYS A 394 -11.66 -18.88 6.91
CA LYS A 394 -12.78 -19.25 7.78
C LYS A 394 -13.14 -20.74 7.68
N LEU A 395 -13.11 -21.30 6.47
CA LEU A 395 -13.38 -22.72 6.25
C LEU A 395 -12.25 -23.61 6.81
N ILE A 396 -11.00 -23.28 6.52
CA ILE A 396 -9.87 -24.12 6.92
C ILE A 396 -9.66 -24.08 8.43
N SER A 397 -9.84 -22.95 9.08
CA SER A 397 -9.65 -22.81 10.54
C SER A 397 -10.61 -23.67 11.36
N GLN A 398 -11.78 -24.04 10.81
CA GLN A 398 -12.73 -24.94 11.47
C GLN A 398 -12.19 -26.38 11.64
N ASN A 399 -11.18 -26.76 10.86
CA ASN A 399 -10.57 -28.10 10.93
C ASN A 399 -9.46 -28.18 12.00
N TYR A 400 -9.17 -27.09 12.69
CA TYR A 400 -8.10 -27.00 13.69
C TYR A 400 -8.66 -26.78 15.10
N THR A 401 -8.02 -27.42 16.07
CA THR A 401 -8.33 -27.23 17.50
C THR A 401 -7.88 -25.84 17.97
N GLN A 402 -8.45 -25.34 19.05
CA GLN A 402 -8.06 -24.06 19.66
C GLN A 402 -6.55 -23.99 19.99
N LYS A 403 -5.96 -25.13 20.41
CA LYS A 403 -4.51 -25.23 20.66
C LYS A 403 -3.71 -25.04 19.38
N GLN A 404 -4.12 -25.64 18.26
CA GLN A 404 -3.46 -25.51 16.97
C GLN A 404 -3.61 -24.08 16.39
N ILE A 405 -4.77 -23.44 16.61
CA ILE A 405 -4.99 -22.03 16.24
C ILE A 405 -4.09 -21.13 17.07
N ALA A 406 -3.97 -21.37 18.37
CA ALA A 406 -3.04 -20.62 19.22
C ALA A 406 -1.57 -20.79 18.83
N GLN A 407 -1.22 -21.90 18.18
CA GLN A 407 0.10 -22.18 17.59
C GLN A 407 0.21 -21.73 16.13
N HIS A 408 -0.78 -21.01 15.58
CA HIS A 408 -0.82 -20.49 14.22
C HIS A 408 -0.72 -21.54 13.09
N ILE A 409 -1.01 -22.81 13.40
CA ILE A 409 -0.92 -23.94 12.44
C ILE A 409 -1.95 -23.76 11.31
N ASP A 410 -3.16 -23.32 11.64
CA ASP A 410 -4.23 -23.01 10.70
C ASP A 410 -3.83 -21.88 9.73
N PHE A 411 -3.15 -20.86 10.25
CA PHE A 411 -2.64 -19.76 9.44
C PHE A 411 -1.57 -20.23 8.45
N ILE A 412 -0.55 -20.97 8.90
CA ILE A 412 0.49 -21.54 8.03
C ILE A 412 -0.14 -22.42 6.94
N ALA A 413 -1.08 -23.30 7.30
CA ALA A 413 -1.78 -24.14 6.34
C ALA A 413 -2.54 -23.33 5.29
N SER A 414 -3.11 -22.18 5.69
CA SER A 414 -3.83 -21.30 4.77
C SER A 414 -2.95 -20.64 3.71
N LEU A 415 -1.64 -20.51 3.96
CA LEU A 415 -0.70 -19.86 3.05
C LEU A 415 -0.50 -20.62 1.74
N SER A 416 -0.79 -21.94 1.72
CA SER A 416 -0.79 -22.73 0.49
C SER A 416 -1.77 -22.20 -0.56
N SER A 417 -2.84 -21.51 -0.13
CA SER A 417 -3.82 -20.89 -1.03
C SER A 417 -3.18 -19.87 -1.98
N PHE A 418 -2.13 -19.15 -1.56
CA PHE A 418 -1.43 -18.19 -2.41
C PHE A 418 -0.72 -18.88 -3.58
N PHE A 419 -0.09 -20.03 -3.32
CA PHE A 419 0.53 -20.83 -4.36
C PHE A 419 -0.49 -21.33 -5.38
N TYR A 420 -1.60 -21.94 -4.93
CA TYR A 420 -2.64 -22.48 -5.81
C TYR A 420 -3.35 -21.38 -6.58
N TYR A 421 -3.73 -20.29 -5.92
CA TYR A 421 -4.40 -19.16 -6.55
C TYR A 421 -3.54 -18.50 -7.63
N PHE A 422 -2.29 -18.18 -7.28
CA PHE A 422 -1.35 -17.57 -8.22
C PHE A 422 -1.08 -18.47 -9.42
N THR A 423 -0.78 -19.76 -9.17
CA THR A 423 -0.47 -20.75 -10.21
C THR A 423 -1.66 -20.94 -11.15
N PHE A 424 -2.87 -21.11 -10.61
CA PHE A 424 -4.08 -21.27 -11.41
C PHE A 424 -4.32 -20.07 -12.33
N LEU A 425 -4.30 -18.86 -11.79
CA LEU A 425 -4.54 -17.66 -12.59
C LEU A 425 -3.38 -17.38 -13.57
N PHE A 426 -2.15 -17.63 -13.18
CA PHE A 426 -1.00 -17.49 -14.07
C PHE A 426 -1.13 -18.40 -15.31
N ILE A 427 -1.48 -19.67 -15.11
CA ILE A 427 -1.73 -20.62 -16.19
C ILE A 427 -2.95 -20.19 -17.02
N ALA A 428 -4.05 -19.81 -16.38
CA ALA A 428 -5.27 -19.38 -17.10
C ALA A 428 -5.01 -18.16 -18.01
N ILE A 429 -4.31 -17.15 -17.51
CA ILE A 429 -3.91 -15.97 -18.28
C ILE A 429 -2.95 -16.39 -19.42
N SER A 430 -1.99 -17.29 -19.15
CA SER A 430 -1.03 -17.77 -20.15
C SER A 430 -1.73 -18.51 -21.31
N VAL A 431 -2.67 -19.38 -20.98
CA VAL A 431 -3.49 -20.11 -21.97
C VAL A 431 -4.35 -19.14 -22.78
N PHE A 432 -4.99 -18.17 -22.14
CA PHE A 432 -5.78 -17.15 -22.81
C PHE A 432 -4.95 -16.38 -23.86
N PHE A 433 -3.75 -15.91 -23.48
CA PHE A 433 -2.88 -15.18 -24.40
C PHE A 433 -2.23 -16.07 -25.44
N TYR A 434 -1.96 -17.34 -25.17
CA TYR A 434 -1.48 -18.30 -26.18
C TYR A 434 -2.46 -18.44 -27.35
N PHE A 435 -3.75 -18.59 -27.06
CA PHE A 435 -4.77 -18.67 -28.10
C PHE A 435 -5.03 -17.33 -28.81
N LYS A 436 -4.90 -16.21 -28.11
CA LYS A 436 -5.07 -14.88 -28.67
C LYS A 436 -3.89 -14.49 -29.58
N ASP A 437 -2.67 -14.84 -29.19
CA ASP A 437 -1.47 -14.56 -29.98
C ASP A 437 -1.44 -15.34 -31.31
N LYS A 438 -2.00 -16.56 -31.34
CA LYS A 438 -2.19 -17.31 -32.59
C LYS A 438 -3.13 -16.64 -33.59
N LYS A 439 -4.07 -15.83 -33.11
CA LYS A 439 -5.06 -15.11 -33.94
C LYS A 439 -4.60 -13.71 -34.34
N GLN A 440 -3.79 -13.08 -33.53
CA GLN A 440 -3.29 -11.71 -33.72
C GLN A 440 -1.88 -11.64 -33.14
N THR A 441 -0.89 -11.32 -33.97
CA THR A 441 0.52 -11.11 -33.50
C THR A 441 0.53 -9.98 -32.45
N ILE A 442 0.59 -10.35 -31.17
CA ILE A 442 0.51 -9.41 -30.05
C ILE A 442 1.88 -8.79 -29.74
N PHE A 443 2.98 -9.49 -30.12
CA PHE A 443 4.37 -9.16 -29.74
C PHE A 443 5.26 -8.93 -30.95
#